data_1ee2748428889d1ddb0b011504a5d71b
#
_entry.id   1ee2748428889d1ddb0b011504a5d71b
#
_cell.length_a   1.000
_cell.length_b   1.000
_cell.length_c   1.000
_cell.angle_alpha   90.00
_cell.angle_beta   90.00
_cell.angle_gamma   90.00
#
_symmetry.space_group_name_H-M   'P 1'
#
loop_
_entity.id
_entity.type
_entity.pdbx_description
1 polymer ?
#
loop_
_entity_poly.entity_id
_entity_poly.type
_entity_poly.pdbx_seq_one_letter_code
_entity_poly.pdbx_strand_id
1 'polypeptide(L)'
;MKILNFGSLNLDLVYQIPHFVRAGETLSTTSFTRNVGGKGLNQSVALAKAGAEVYHAGLIGEDGGMLKDFLAANGVDTRFVRTIDSPSGHAVIQVEPAGNNCIFLYGGANQCVTDEFIAEALEPFGAGDFLVLQNEINAIDRIITAAAAKGMQVVLNPSPIADNLKTLPLEKISWFILNEIEGSELSGETEPEKILDRLTALYPHAQIVLTLGGDGSVYAGNGRRVRQPAFRVKAVDTTAAGDTFTGFFFAAMASGATPEDALLLATKASSISVTRPGAAASIPTLAEVQRGQAGPAATC
;
A
#
# COMPACT_ATOMS: atom_id res chain seq x y z
N MET A 1 2.57 -6.80 -18.44
CA MET A 1 1.68 -5.66 -18.12
C MET A 1 2.45 -4.72 -17.23
N LYS A 2 2.41 -3.43 -17.50
CA LYS A 2 3.05 -2.40 -16.68
C LYS A 2 2.19 -2.09 -15.46
N ILE A 3 2.82 -1.63 -14.38
CA ILE A 3 2.11 -1.17 -13.19
C ILE A 3 2.52 0.27 -12.92
N LEU A 4 1.55 1.18 -12.94
CA LEU A 4 1.71 2.53 -12.42
C LEU A 4 1.19 2.55 -10.97
N ASN A 5 2.03 2.81 -10.01
CA ASN A 5 1.61 3.13 -8.66
C ASN A 5 1.58 4.66 -8.51
N PHE A 6 0.39 5.23 -8.40
CA PHE A 6 0.20 6.65 -8.20
C PHE A 6 -0.10 6.89 -6.73
N GLY A 7 0.91 7.27 -5.95
CA GLY A 7 0.78 7.22 -4.50
C GLY A 7 1.69 8.17 -3.73
N SER A 8 1.56 8.08 -2.43
CA SER A 8 2.26 8.92 -1.46
C SER A 8 3.75 8.60 -1.34
N LEU A 9 4.50 9.66 -1.06
CA LEU A 9 5.92 9.64 -0.72
C LEU A 9 6.10 10.43 0.58
N ASN A 10 6.46 9.77 1.68
CA ASN A 10 6.56 10.39 2.99
C ASN A 10 7.95 10.24 3.59
N LEU A 11 8.39 11.28 4.30
CA LEU A 11 9.51 11.23 5.22
C LEU A 11 8.99 10.83 6.59
N ASP A 12 9.44 9.70 7.13
CA ASP A 12 9.10 9.27 8.48
C ASP A 12 10.12 9.84 9.47
N LEU A 13 9.70 10.86 10.22
CA LEU A 13 10.49 11.58 11.21
C LEU A 13 10.23 10.95 12.59
N VAL A 14 11.09 10.00 12.98
CA VAL A 14 10.91 9.20 14.18
C VAL A 14 11.69 9.80 15.35
N TYR A 15 10.97 10.18 16.38
CA TYR A 15 11.51 10.74 17.63
C TYR A 15 11.33 9.75 18.76
N GLN A 16 12.44 9.33 19.39
CA GLN A 16 12.39 8.59 20.65
C GLN A 16 12.19 9.57 21.80
N ILE A 17 11.14 9.38 22.58
CA ILE A 17 10.72 10.27 23.64
C ILE A 17 10.54 9.48 24.95
N PRO A 18 10.77 10.09 26.14
CA PRO A 18 10.53 9.41 27.42
C PRO A 18 9.03 9.18 27.70
N HIS A 19 8.15 10.02 27.22
CA HIS A 19 6.68 9.92 27.28
C HIS A 19 6.06 10.85 26.23
N PHE A 20 4.79 10.65 25.87
CA PHE A 20 4.09 11.55 24.95
C PHE A 20 3.93 12.95 25.51
N VAL A 21 4.26 13.96 24.67
CA VAL A 21 4.20 15.39 25.04
C VAL A 21 2.78 15.78 25.47
N ARG A 22 2.69 16.49 26.59
CA ARG A 22 1.43 17.03 27.11
C ARG A 22 1.26 18.50 26.75
N ALA A 23 0.03 19.00 26.83
CA ALA A 23 -0.25 20.41 26.59
C ALA A 23 0.57 21.32 27.55
N GLY A 24 1.30 22.30 26.97
CA GLY A 24 2.16 23.22 27.72
C GLY A 24 3.55 22.67 28.08
N GLU A 25 3.87 21.43 27.71
CA GLU A 25 5.17 20.81 27.97
C GLU A 25 6.16 21.03 26.82
N THR A 26 7.43 21.24 27.18
CA THR A 26 8.55 21.15 26.22
C THR A 26 9.41 19.95 26.60
N LEU A 27 9.55 19.00 25.68
CA LEU A 27 10.24 17.74 25.93
C LEU A 27 11.46 17.60 25.03
N SER A 28 12.60 17.22 25.61
CA SER A 28 13.80 16.83 24.83
C SER A 28 13.70 15.38 24.39
N THR A 29 13.92 15.13 23.11
CA THR A 29 13.97 13.77 22.55
C THR A 29 15.32 13.11 22.84
N THR A 30 15.33 11.78 22.93
CA THR A 30 16.54 11.01 23.18
C THR A 30 17.28 10.62 21.90
N SER A 31 16.56 10.46 20.80
CA SER A 31 17.12 10.25 19.46
C SER A 31 16.14 10.68 18.38
N PHE A 32 16.68 10.87 17.18
CA PHE A 32 15.93 11.20 15.97
C PHE A 32 16.47 10.38 14.80
N THR A 33 15.55 9.80 14.02
CA THR A 33 15.87 9.17 12.74
C THR A 33 14.91 9.65 11.66
N ARG A 34 15.41 9.71 10.43
CA ARG A 34 14.65 10.07 9.23
C ARG A 34 14.66 8.87 8.29
N ASN A 35 13.50 8.31 8.04
CA ASN A 35 13.30 7.12 7.20
C ASN A 35 12.42 7.46 6.00
N VAL A 36 12.39 6.54 5.04
CA VAL A 36 11.45 6.59 3.92
C VAL A 36 10.17 5.88 4.30
N GLY A 37 9.03 6.42 3.88
CA GLY A 37 7.71 5.87 4.17
C GLY A 37 6.65 6.32 3.15
N GLY A 38 5.40 6.14 3.53
CA GLY A 38 4.23 6.34 2.67
C GLY A 38 3.80 5.02 2.02
N LYS A 39 2.48 4.79 1.99
CA LYS A 39 1.92 3.56 1.39
C LYS A 39 2.29 3.43 -0.08
N GLY A 40 2.26 4.54 -0.82
CA GLY A 40 2.67 4.56 -2.23
C GLY A 40 4.11 4.08 -2.41
N LEU A 41 5.06 4.61 -1.62
CA LEU A 41 6.45 4.17 -1.67
C LEU A 41 6.59 2.68 -1.33
N ASN A 42 5.98 2.24 -0.22
CA ASN A 42 6.08 0.86 0.24
C ASN A 42 5.53 -0.12 -0.80
N GLN A 43 4.35 0.17 -1.37
CA GLN A 43 3.74 -0.68 -2.40
C GLN A 43 4.55 -0.70 -3.70
N SER A 44 5.14 0.43 -4.13
CA SER A 44 6.04 0.45 -5.29
C SER A 44 7.26 -0.43 -5.09
N VAL A 45 7.89 -0.34 -3.91
CA VAL A 45 9.04 -1.19 -3.55
C VAL A 45 8.64 -2.66 -3.52
N ALA A 46 7.47 -2.98 -2.96
CA ALA A 46 6.98 -4.35 -2.90
C ALA A 46 6.71 -4.92 -4.30
N LEU A 47 6.07 -4.15 -5.19
CA LEU A 47 5.85 -4.51 -6.59
C LEU A 47 7.17 -4.79 -7.33
N ALA A 48 8.16 -3.90 -7.19
CA ALA A 48 9.46 -4.06 -7.84
C ALA A 48 10.25 -5.25 -7.30
N LYS A 49 10.28 -5.45 -5.97
CA LYS A 49 10.93 -6.61 -5.33
C LYS A 49 10.25 -7.94 -5.68
N ALA A 50 8.96 -7.91 -6.04
CA ALA A 50 8.22 -9.04 -6.57
C ALA A 50 8.48 -9.29 -8.07
N GLY A 51 9.29 -8.44 -8.74
CA GLY A 51 9.70 -8.62 -10.14
C GLY A 51 8.81 -7.93 -11.18
N ALA A 52 7.90 -7.06 -10.80
CA ALA A 52 7.06 -6.32 -11.73
C ALA A 52 7.81 -5.15 -12.40
N GLU A 53 7.39 -4.78 -13.61
CA GLU A 53 7.75 -3.51 -14.26
C GLU A 53 6.89 -2.40 -13.65
N VAL A 54 7.48 -1.64 -12.73
CA VAL A 54 6.79 -0.67 -11.88
C VAL A 54 7.27 0.74 -12.14
N TYR A 55 6.31 1.65 -12.31
CA TYR A 55 6.49 3.10 -12.37
C TYR A 55 5.83 3.73 -11.15
N HIS A 56 6.49 4.69 -10.53
CA HIS A 56 5.89 5.49 -9.46
C HIS A 56 5.58 6.89 -9.95
N ALA A 57 4.31 7.32 -9.81
CA ALA A 57 3.90 8.71 -9.96
C ALA A 57 3.61 9.32 -8.58
N GLY A 58 4.29 10.42 -8.28
CA GLY A 58 4.13 11.11 -6.99
C GLY A 58 4.92 12.39 -6.95
N LEU A 59 4.65 13.21 -5.94
CA LEU A 59 5.25 14.52 -5.76
C LEU A 59 6.05 14.57 -4.46
N ILE A 60 7.21 15.22 -4.53
CA ILE A 60 8.11 15.47 -3.39
C ILE A 60 8.50 16.94 -3.36
N GLY A 61 8.92 17.44 -2.20
CA GLY A 61 9.61 18.72 -2.08
C GLY A 61 11.12 18.58 -2.31
N GLU A 62 11.83 19.69 -2.22
CA GLU A 62 13.31 19.73 -2.27
C GLU A 62 13.97 18.87 -1.17
N ASP A 63 13.25 18.64 -0.06
CA ASP A 63 13.67 17.81 1.07
C ASP A 63 13.50 16.31 0.82
N GLY A 64 12.79 15.92 -0.26
CA GLY A 64 12.35 14.55 -0.56
C GLY A 64 13.28 13.72 -1.44
N GLY A 65 14.47 14.21 -1.83
CA GLY A 65 15.38 13.51 -2.75
C GLY A 65 15.65 12.07 -2.37
N MET A 66 15.82 11.79 -1.07
CA MET A 66 16.03 10.42 -0.57
C MET A 66 14.90 9.44 -0.88
N LEU A 67 13.66 9.92 -1.02
CA LEU A 67 12.50 9.08 -1.37
C LEU A 67 12.61 8.57 -2.81
N LYS A 68 12.96 9.49 -3.74
CA LYS A 68 13.19 9.16 -5.15
C LYS A 68 14.37 8.21 -5.34
N ASP A 69 15.48 8.51 -4.65
CA ASP A 69 16.70 7.67 -4.70
C ASP A 69 16.44 6.27 -4.17
N PHE A 70 15.66 6.16 -3.09
CA PHE A 70 15.29 4.86 -2.51
C PHE A 70 14.42 4.03 -3.46
N LEU A 71 13.43 4.64 -4.12
CA LEU A 71 12.63 3.97 -5.15
C LEU A 71 13.50 3.46 -6.29
N ALA A 72 14.37 4.32 -6.84
CA ALA A 72 15.27 3.96 -7.93
C ALA A 72 16.22 2.81 -7.55
N ALA A 73 16.81 2.86 -6.33
CA ALA A 73 17.67 1.81 -5.81
C ALA A 73 16.96 0.45 -5.65
N ASN A 74 15.64 0.45 -5.51
CA ASN A 74 14.81 -0.77 -5.45
C ASN A 74 14.19 -1.18 -6.80
N GLY A 75 14.63 -0.57 -7.91
CA GLY A 75 14.23 -0.97 -9.26
C GLY A 75 12.88 -0.39 -9.74
N VAL A 76 12.36 0.64 -9.06
CA VAL A 76 11.16 1.38 -9.49
C VAL A 76 11.56 2.46 -10.49
N ASP A 77 10.83 2.58 -11.59
CA ASP A 77 10.99 3.70 -12.53
C ASP A 77 10.41 4.98 -11.92
N THR A 78 11.28 5.97 -11.72
CA THR A 78 10.95 7.23 -11.02
C THR A 78 10.78 8.43 -11.95
N ARG A 79 10.57 8.20 -13.26
CA ARG A 79 10.42 9.31 -14.23
C ARG A 79 9.23 10.23 -13.93
N PHE A 80 8.20 9.72 -13.24
CA PHE A 80 7.03 10.49 -12.80
C PHE A 80 7.12 10.90 -11.33
N VAL A 81 8.28 10.79 -10.67
CA VAL A 81 8.51 11.43 -9.37
C VAL A 81 9.05 12.82 -9.60
N ARG A 82 8.24 13.85 -9.27
CA ARG A 82 8.57 15.26 -9.48
C ARG A 82 8.83 16.00 -8.18
N THR A 83 9.82 16.87 -8.22
CA THR A 83 10.05 17.85 -7.15
C THR A 83 9.25 19.10 -7.43
N ILE A 84 8.56 19.62 -6.41
CA ILE A 84 7.75 20.84 -6.46
C ILE A 84 8.14 21.78 -5.32
N ASP A 85 7.71 23.05 -5.42
CA ASP A 85 7.90 24.05 -4.35
C ASP A 85 6.83 23.87 -3.26
N SER A 86 7.00 22.80 -2.49
CA SER A 86 6.22 22.46 -1.30
C SER A 86 7.03 21.48 -0.47
N PRO A 87 6.93 21.46 0.86
CA PRO A 87 7.54 20.39 1.66
C PRO A 87 7.02 19.02 1.24
N SER A 88 7.86 18.00 1.30
CA SER A 88 7.42 16.61 1.12
C SER A 88 6.37 16.22 2.15
N GLY A 89 5.49 15.28 1.79
CA GLY A 89 4.68 14.59 2.77
C GLY A 89 5.54 13.99 3.88
N HIS A 90 5.11 14.06 5.12
CA HIS A 90 5.88 13.48 6.22
C HIS A 90 5.00 13.03 7.39
N ALA A 91 5.48 12.02 8.09
CA ALA A 91 4.95 11.56 9.36
C ALA A 91 5.86 12.01 10.49
N VAL A 92 5.32 12.64 11.51
CA VAL A 92 6.02 12.83 12.79
C VAL A 92 5.58 11.71 13.72
N ILE A 93 6.54 10.85 14.05
CA ILE A 93 6.31 9.62 14.80
C ILE A 93 7.02 9.75 16.15
N GLN A 94 6.25 9.80 17.20
CA GLN A 94 6.73 9.74 18.58
C GLN A 94 6.70 8.29 19.06
N VAL A 95 7.81 7.81 19.63
CA VAL A 95 7.90 6.44 20.15
C VAL A 95 8.40 6.51 21.60
N GLU A 96 7.65 5.94 22.53
CA GLU A 96 8.03 5.83 23.93
C GLU A 96 8.72 4.49 24.26
N PRO A 97 9.41 4.35 25.43
CA PRO A 97 10.15 3.14 25.76
C PRO A 97 9.33 1.85 25.83
N ALA A 98 8.01 1.96 26.06
CA ALA A 98 7.10 0.81 26.02
C ALA A 98 6.77 0.33 24.59
N GLY A 99 7.24 1.05 23.55
CA GLY A 99 6.99 0.73 22.15
C GLY A 99 5.67 1.30 21.60
N ASN A 100 4.89 2.00 22.40
CA ASN A 100 3.72 2.70 21.88
C ASN A 100 4.14 3.88 21.02
N ASN A 101 3.34 4.22 20.01
CA ASN A 101 3.59 5.36 19.15
C ASN A 101 2.38 6.31 19.08
N CYS A 102 2.68 7.55 18.71
CA CYS A 102 1.72 8.57 18.36
C CYS A 102 2.18 9.23 17.06
N ILE A 103 1.32 9.25 16.06
CA ILE A 103 1.67 9.67 14.70
C ILE A 103 0.72 10.77 14.25
N PHE A 104 1.29 11.82 13.65
CA PHE A 104 0.52 12.77 12.87
C PHE A 104 1.17 12.98 11.51
N LEU A 105 0.31 13.13 10.50
CA LEU A 105 0.71 13.22 9.11
C LEU A 105 0.54 14.65 8.60
N TYR A 106 1.50 15.11 7.81
CA TYR A 106 1.38 16.28 6.97
C TYR A 106 1.42 15.84 5.50
N GLY A 107 0.38 16.14 4.75
CA GLY A 107 0.25 15.69 3.36
C GLY A 107 1.28 16.32 2.42
N GLY A 108 1.61 17.61 2.61
CA GLY A 108 2.62 18.32 1.82
C GLY A 108 2.43 18.14 0.32
N ALA A 109 3.51 17.83 -0.39
CA ALA A 109 3.52 17.60 -1.83
C ALA A 109 2.52 16.54 -2.30
N ASN A 110 2.19 15.54 -1.47
CA ASN A 110 1.17 14.54 -1.81
C ASN A 110 -0.22 15.14 -2.05
N GLN A 111 -0.48 16.35 -1.58
CA GLN A 111 -1.76 17.05 -1.75
C GLN A 111 -1.73 18.09 -2.88
N CYS A 112 -0.71 18.03 -3.76
CA CYS A 112 -0.51 19.02 -4.83
C CYS A 112 -0.63 18.38 -6.24
N VAL A 113 -1.23 17.22 -6.36
CA VAL A 113 -1.45 16.56 -7.66
C VAL A 113 -2.43 17.41 -8.50
N THR A 114 -2.02 17.74 -9.75
CA THR A 114 -2.80 18.53 -10.72
C THR A 114 -3.30 17.66 -11.88
N ASP A 115 -4.25 18.18 -12.65
CA ASP A 115 -4.79 17.47 -13.82
C ASP A 115 -3.73 17.26 -14.90
N GLU A 116 -2.84 18.26 -15.08
CA GLU A 116 -1.73 18.18 -16.03
C GLU A 116 -0.77 17.05 -15.66
N PHE A 117 -0.46 16.92 -14.36
CA PHE A 117 0.40 15.84 -13.88
C PHE A 117 -0.26 14.47 -14.03
N ILE A 118 -1.58 14.37 -13.76
CA ILE A 118 -2.35 13.14 -14.00
C ILE A 118 -2.28 12.73 -15.47
N ALA A 119 -2.56 13.66 -16.38
CA ALA A 119 -2.56 13.40 -17.83
C ALA A 119 -1.19 12.90 -18.31
N GLU A 120 -0.10 13.54 -17.85
CA GLU A 120 1.26 13.16 -18.21
C GLU A 120 1.65 11.79 -17.64
N ALA A 121 1.37 11.55 -16.34
CA ALA A 121 1.72 10.30 -15.69
C ALA A 121 0.98 9.10 -16.30
N LEU A 122 -0.26 9.29 -16.76
CA LEU A 122 -1.07 8.26 -17.41
C LEU A 122 -0.79 8.09 -18.90
N GLU A 123 -0.11 9.02 -19.56
CA GLU A 123 0.07 9.02 -21.01
C GLU A 123 0.60 7.70 -21.56
N PRO A 124 1.68 7.07 -21.04
CA PRO A 124 2.27 5.86 -21.61
C PRO A 124 1.58 4.55 -21.19
N PHE A 125 0.44 4.64 -20.50
CA PHE A 125 -0.32 3.47 -20.03
C PHE A 125 -1.66 3.36 -20.75
N GLY A 126 -2.20 2.13 -20.78
CA GLY A 126 -3.44 1.86 -21.50
C GLY A 126 -4.11 0.57 -21.05
N ALA A 127 -4.96 0.04 -21.94
CA ALA A 127 -5.77 -1.14 -21.65
C ALA A 127 -4.90 -2.35 -21.22
N GLY A 128 -5.29 -2.93 -20.09
CA GLY A 128 -4.61 -4.07 -19.48
C GLY A 128 -3.48 -3.71 -18.51
N ASP A 129 -2.94 -2.48 -18.52
CA ASP A 129 -1.99 -2.05 -17.49
C ASP A 129 -2.72 -1.80 -16.16
N PHE A 130 -1.99 -1.93 -15.06
CA PHE A 130 -2.53 -1.67 -13.73
C PHE A 130 -2.23 -0.25 -13.27
N LEU A 131 -3.23 0.38 -12.64
CA LEU A 131 -3.06 1.55 -11.80
C LEU A 131 -3.30 1.15 -10.35
N VAL A 132 -2.32 1.35 -9.47
CA VAL A 132 -2.45 1.09 -8.02
C VAL A 132 -2.55 2.42 -7.28
N LEU A 133 -3.55 2.53 -6.41
CA LEU A 133 -3.87 3.73 -5.64
C LEU A 133 -4.05 3.42 -4.16
N GLN A 134 -3.68 4.38 -3.31
CA GLN A 134 -3.98 4.41 -1.88
C GLN A 134 -4.70 5.72 -1.56
N ASN A 135 -5.22 5.86 -0.34
CA ASN A 135 -5.99 7.05 0.04
C ASN A 135 -5.13 8.10 0.77
N GLU A 136 -3.91 8.38 0.26
CA GLU A 136 -2.96 9.32 0.90
C GLU A 136 -2.63 10.55 0.04
N ILE A 137 -3.20 10.66 -1.16
CA ILE A 137 -2.97 11.79 -2.07
C ILE A 137 -4.29 12.50 -2.41
N ASN A 138 -4.22 13.71 -2.95
CA ASN A 138 -5.41 14.37 -3.49
C ASN A 138 -5.78 13.83 -4.88
N ALA A 139 -6.91 14.27 -5.44
CA ALA A 139 -7.36 14.03 -6.81
C ALA A 139 -7.56 12.54 -7.19
N ILE A 140 -7.76 11.66 -6.21
CA ILE A 140 -7.94 10.21 -6.44
C ILE A 140 -9.13 9.94 -7.38
N ASP A 141 -10.22 10.68 -7.23
CA ASP A 141 -11.41 10.62 -8.07
C ASP A 141 -11.11 10.88 -9.54
N ARG A 142 -10.28 11.90 -9.81
CA ARG A 142 -9.86 12.29 -11.17
C ARG A 142 -8.89 11.26 -11.75
N ILE A 143 -7.95 10.75 -10.95
CA ILE A 143 -7.01 9.70 -11.37
C ILE A 143 -7.76 8.43 -11.72
N ILE A 144 -8.71 7.96 -10.89
CA ILE A 144 -9.56 6.80 -11.16
C ILE A 144 -10.31 6.99 -12.49
N THR A 145 -10.94 8.16 -12.65
CA THR A 145 -11.76 8.44 -13.85
C THR A 145 -10.90 8.44 -15.12
N ALA A 146 -9.74 9.07 -15.08
CA ALA A 146 -8.84 9.14 -16.23
C ALA A 146 -8.26 7.76 -16.61
N ALA A 147 -7.84 6.97 -15.62
CA ALA A 147 -7.28 5.64 -15.85
C ALA A 147 -8.35 4.65 -16.36
N ALA A 148 -9.55 4.67 -15.79
CA ALA A 148 -10.66 3.84 -16.26
C ALA A 148 -11.04 4.17 -17.71
N ALA A 149 -11.04 5.45 -18.10
CA ALA A 149 -11.28 5.87 -19.49
C ALA A 149 -10.22 5.35 -20.48
N LYS A 150 -8.99 5.06 -20.01
CA LYS A 150 -7.92 4.43 -20.79
C LYS A 150 -8.00 2.90 -20.80
N GLY A 151 -8.96 2.29 -20.11
CA GLY A 151 -9.11 0.83 -19.99
C GLY A 151 -8.08 0.18 -19.05
N MET A 152 -7.43 0.95 -18.18
CA MET A 152 -6.53 0.41 -17.17
C MET A 152 -7.30 -0.37 -16.11
N GLN A 153 -6.64 -1.36 -15.49
CA GLN A 153 -7.14 -2.08 -14.34
C GLN A 153 -6.88 -1.24 -13.07
N VAL A 154 -7.92 -0.58 -12.55
CA VAL A 154 -7.78 0.29 -11.39
C VAL A 154 -7.87 -0.52 -10.10
N VAL A 155 -6.80 -0.48 -9.32
CA VAL A 155 -6.65 -1.11 -8.00
C VAL A 155 -6.74 -0.04 -6.94
N LEU A 156 -7.64 -0.20 -5.97
CA LEU A 156 -7.74 0.70 -4.82
C LEU A 156 -7.47 -0.06 -3.52
N ASN A 157 -6.43 0.39 -2.80
CA ASN A 157 -6.28 0.15 -1.37
C ASN A 157 -6.83 1.38 -0.63
N PRO A 158 -8.02 1.32 -0.02
CA PRO A 158 -8.71 2.50 0.52
C PRO A 158 -8.10 3.03 1.83
N SER A 159 -6.89 2.65 2.15
CA SER A 159 -6.16 3.03 3.37
C SER A 159 -5.38 4.34 3.19
N PRO A 160 -5.43 5.24 4.19
CA PRO A 160 -6.26 5.23 5.38
C PRO A 160 -7.73 5.54 5.06
N ILE A 161 -8.63 4.99 5.87
CA ILE A 161 -10.05 5.33 5.78
C ILE A 161 -10.25 6.80 6.12
N ALA A 162 -11.00 7.49 5.27
CA ALA A 162 -11.41 8.88 5.45
C ALA A 162 -12.75 9.14 4.74
N ASP A 163 -13.42 10.22 5.10
CA ASP A 163 -14.75 10.56 4.57
C ASP A 163 -14.80 10.76 3.05
N ASN A 164 -13.67 11.10 2.43
CA ASN A 164 -13.57 11.27 0.97
C ASN A 164 -13.85 9.98 0.18
N LEU A 165 -13.69 8.79 0.79
CA LEU A 165 -13.96 7.52 0.11
C LEU A 165 -15.39 7.42 -0.42
N LYS A 166 -16.36 8.03 0.28
CA LYS A 166 -17.77 8.03 -0.13
C LYS A 166 -18.05 8.83 -1.40
N THR A 167 -17.12 9.68 -1.80
CA THR A 167 -17.23 10.54 -2.99
C THR A 167 -16.42 10.04 -4.19
N LEU A 168 -15.63 8.98 -4.00
CA LEU A 168 -14.87 8.37 -5.08
C LEU A 168 -15.77 7.60 -6.06
N PRO A 169 -15.44 7.55 -7.35
CA PRO A 169 -16.16 6.77 -8.35
C PRO A 169 -15.83 5.27 -8.22
N LEU A 170 -16.27 4.67 -7.10
CA LEU A 170 -15.93 3.29 -6.74
C LEU A 170 -16.46 2.25 -7.74
N GLU A 171 -17.48 2.59 -8.50
CA GLU A 171 -18.00 1.78 -9.60
C GLU A 171 -17.01 1.60 -10.77
N LYS A 172 -15.94 2.39 -10.82
CA LYS A 172 -14.86 2.28 -11.84
C LYS A 172 -13.67 1.46 -11.37
N ILE A 173 -13.68 1.01 -10.12
CA ILE A 173 -12.61 0.20 -9.54
C ILE A 173 -12.70 -1.23 -10.08
N SER A 174 -11.58 -1.75 -10.58
CA SER A 174 -11.46 -3.14 -11.04
C SER A 174 -11.10 -4.09 -9.91
N TRP A 175 -10.35 -3.60 -8.92
CA TRP A 175 -9.85 -4.37 -7.80
C TRP A 175 -9.88 -3.58 -6.50
N PHE A 176 -10.49 -4.14 -5.47
CA PHE A 176 -10.32 -3.67 -4.10
C PHE A 176 -9.34 -4.59 -3.37
N ILE A 177 -8.38 -3.99 -2.66
CA ILE A 177 -7.55 -4.69 -1.69
C ILE A 177 -7.64 -3.97 -0.36
N LEU A 178 -8.16 -4.66 0.65
CA LEU A 178 -8.57 -4.04 1.90
C LEU A 178 -8.44 -5.01 3.07
N ASN A 179 -8.30 -4.48 4.26
CA ASN A 179 -8.37 -5.25 5.49
C ASN A 179 -9.81 -5.27 6.06
N GLU A 180 -10.01 -5.93 7.18
CA GLU A 180 -11.33 -6.07 7.82
C GLU A 180 -11.94 -4.72 8.22
N ILE A 181 -11.13 -3.77 8.69
CA ILE A 181 -11.60 -2.43 9.09
C ILE A 181 -12.07 -1.67 7.86
N GLU A 182 -11.27 -1.65 6.80
CA GLU A 182 -11.58 -0.99 5.53
C GLU A 182 -12.79 -1.65 4.86
N GLY A 183 -12.85 -2.98 4.91
CA GLY A 183 -13.99 -3.76 4.43
C GLY A 183 -15.28 -3.45 5.18
N SER A 184 -15.19 -3.32 6.49
CA SER A 184 -16.34 -2.96 7.34
C SER A 184 -16.86 -1.56 7.02
N GLU A 185 -15.99 -0.57 6.87
CA GLU A 185 -16.39 0.80 6.54
C GLU A 185 -17.06 0.91 5.16
N LEU A 186 -16.55 0.18 4.16
CA LEU A 186 -17.12 0.23 2.81
C LEU A 186 -18.39 -0.60 2.66
N SER A 187 -18.54 -1.69 3.41
CA SER A 187 -19.68 -2.59 3.30
C SER A 187 -20.80 -2.31 4.30
N GLY A 188 -20.45 -1.77 5.48
CA GLY A 188 -21.33 -1.68 6.63
C GLY A 188 -21.49 -3.02 7.39
N GLU A 189 -20.69 -4.03 7.06
CA GLU A 189 -20.71 -5.36 7.67
C GLU A 189 -19.41 -5.59 8.47
N THR A 190 -19.43 -6.47 9.47
CA THR A 190 -18.26 -6.76 10.31
C THR A 190 -17.71 -8.17 10.10
N GLU A 191 -18.53 -9.12 9.68
CA GLU A 191 -18.15 -10.51 9.42
C GLU A 191 -17.46 -10.61 8.05
N PRO A 192 -16.28 -11.23 7.92
CA PRO A 192 -15.55 -11.30 6.65
C PRO A 192 -16.36 -11.81 5.46
N GLU A 193 -17.17 -12.86 5.67
CA GLU A 193 -18.01 -13.41 4.59
C GLU A 193 -19.12 -12.43 4.17
N LYS A 194 -19.73 -11.72 5.14
CA LYS A 194 -20.74 -10.70 4.85
C LYS A 194 -20.14 -9.46 4.17
N ILE A 195 -18.93 -9.05 4.59
CA ILE A 195 -18.16 -7.99 3.92
C ILE A 195 -18.00 -8.34 2.44
N LEU A 196 -17.53 -9.55 2.14
CA LEU A 196 -17.34 -10.02 0.76
C LEU A 196 -18.66 -10.11 -0.01
N ASP A 197 -19.72 -10.66 0.59
CA ASP A 197 -21.06 -10.72 -0.01
C ASP A 197 -21.54 -9.33 -0.39
N ARG A 198 -21.43 -8.39 0.54
CA ARG A 198 -21.90 -7.03 0.35
C ARG A 198 -21.09 -6.28 -0.72
N LEU A 199 -19.76 -6.36 -0.66
CA LEU A 199 -18.90 -5.67 -1.63
C LEU A 199 -19.04 -6.26 -3.03
N THR A 200 -19.14 -7.58 -3.19
CA THR A 200 -19.40 -8.19 -4.49
C THR A 200 -20.79 -7.86 -5.05
N ALA A 201 -21.79 -7.65 -4.20
CA ALA A 201 -23.10 -7.17 -4.63
C ALA A 201 -23.10 -5.69 -5.03
N LEU A 202 -22.34 -4.83 -4.32
CA LEU A 202 -22.21 -3.40 -4.63
C LEU A 202 -21.37 -3.15 -5.89
N TYR A 203 -20.31 -3.95 -6.11
CA TYR A 203 -19.34 -3.78 -7.20
C TYR A 203 -19.18 -5.09 -8.00
N PRO A 204 -20.21 -5.55 -8.74
CA PRO A 204 -20.28 -6.89 -9.35
C PRO A 204 -19.22 -7.16 -10.42
N HIS A 205 -18.60 -6.12 -10.96
CA HIS A 205 -17.49 -6.22 -11.92
C HIS A 205 -16.11 -6.14 -11.27
N ALA A 206 -16.04 -5.73 -10.01
CA ALA A 206 -14.78 -5.64 -9.28
C ALA A 206 -14.39 -6.99 -8.67
N GLN A 207 -13.10 -7.18 -8.51
CA GLN A 207 -12.51 -8.29 -7.77
C GLN A 207 -12.04 -7.77 -6.40
N ILE A 208 -12.22 -8.56 -5.37
CA ILE A 208 -12.00 -8.14 -3.98
C ILE A 208 -10.98 -9.06 -3.34
N VAL A 209 -9.99 -8.48 -2.71
CA VAL A 209 -9.02 -9.17 -1.86
C VAL A 209 -9.18 -8.62 -0.44
N LEU A 210 -9.66 -9.44 0.48
CA LEU A 210 -9.81 -9.12 1.89
C LEU A 210 -8.70 -9.78 2.69
N THR A 211 -7.86 -8.99 3.35
CA THR A 211 -6.82 -9.48 4.26
C THR A 211 -7.36 -9.54 5.69
N LEU A 212 -7.06 -10.65 6.39
CA LEU A 212 -7.57 -11.02 7.71
C LEU A 212 -6.43 -11.14 8.73
N GLY A 213 -5.36 -10.39 8.55
CA GLY A 213 -4.19 -10.42 9.43
C GLY A 213 -3.65 -11.84 9.63
N GLY A 214 -3.66 -12.31 10.88
CA GLY A 214 -3.20 -13.65 11.26
C GLY A 214 -4.04 -14.82 10.74
N ASP A 215 -5.24 -14.55 10.20
CA ASP A 215 -6.15 -15.55 9.63
C ASP A 215 -5.96 -15.72 8.10
N GLY A 216 -5.13 -14.88 7.49
CA GLY A 216 -4.78 -14.97 6.08
C GLY A 216 -5.51 -13.98 5.18
N SER A 217 -6.06 -14.44 4.06
CA SER A 217 -6.72 -13.59 3.09
C SER A 217 -7.76 -14.36 2.27
N VAL A 218 -8.72 -13.63 1.71
CA VAL A 218 -9.75 -14.18 0.83
C VAL A 218 -9.86 -13.33 -0.43
N TYR A 219 -9.84 -13.98 -1.57
CA TYR A 219 -10.21 -13.41 -2.85
C TYR A 219 -11.68 -13.73 -3.15
N ALA A 220 -12.41 -12.74 -3.67
CA ALA A 220 -13.75 -12.91 -4.20
C ALA A 220 -13.88 -12.16 -5.53
N GLY A 221 -14.23 -12.86 -6.60
CA GLY A 221 -14.41 -12.29 -7.93
C GLY A 221 -14.74 -13.36 -8.97
N ASN A 222 -15.39 -12.95 -10.07
CA ASN A 222 -15.77 -13.84 -11.17
C ASN A 222 -16.57 -15.08 -10.71
N GLY A 223 -17.44 -14.91 -9.70
CA GLY A 223 -18.24 -16.00 -9.11
C GLY A 223 -17.45 -17.03 -8.29
N ARG A 224 -16.20 -16.75 -7.95
CA ARG A 224 -15.29 -17.63 -7.19
C ARG A 224 -14.87 -16.99 -5.88
N ARG A 225 -14.60 -17.82 -4.88
CA ARG A 225 -13.90 -17.46 -3.65
C ARG A 225 -12.71 -18.35 -3.43
N VAL A 226 -11.60 -17.76 -3.04
CA VAL A 226 -10.36 -18.47 -2.73
C VAL A 226 -9.83 -17.96 -1.40
N ARG A 227 -9.61 -18.87 -0.46
CA ARG A 227 -9.04 -18.56 0.86
C ARG A 227 -7.60 -19.05 0.93
N GLN A 228 -6.71 -18.18 1.40
CA GLN A 228 -5.32 -18.49 1.70
C GLN A 228 -5.07 -18.27 3.19
N PRO A 229 -4.79 -19.30 3.98
CA PRO A 229 -4.41 -19.18 5.38
C PRO A 229 -3.07 -18.44 5.54
N ALA A 230 -2.90 -17.71 6.65
CA ALA A 230 -1.64 -17.07 6.98
C ALA A 230 -0.56 -18.13 7.35
N PHE A 231 0.70 -17.77 7.11
CA PHE A 231 1.84 -18.52 7.65
C PHE A 231 2.10 -18.04 9.08
N ARG A 232 2.19 -18.98 10.02
CA ARG A 232 2.46 -18.68 11.42
C ARG A 232 3.92 -18.32 11.59
N VAL A 233 4.19 -17.08 11.99
CA VAL A 233 5.52 -16.54 12.27
C VAL A 233 5.49 -15.72 13.56
N LYS A 234 6.66 -15.50 14.17
CA LYS A 234 6.79 -14.56 15.28
C LYS A 234 6.94 -13.16 14.69
N ALA A 235 5.89 -12.36 14.77
CA ALA A 235 5.94 -10.97 14.31
C ALA A 235 6.88 -10.14 15.20
N VAL A 236 7.68 -9.30 14.55
CA VAL A 236 8.56 -8.29 15.15
C VAL A 236 7.98 -6.90 14.91
N ASP A 237 7.57 -6.65 13.65
CA ASP A 237 6.98 -5.38 13.23
C ASP A 237 5.98 -5.65 12.11
N THR A 238 4.76 -5.16 12.23
CA THR A 238 3.69 -5.36 11.22
C THR A 238 3.57 -4.19 10.25
N THR A 239 4.43 -3.19 10.37
CA THR A 239 4.45 -2.04 9.46
C THR A 239 4.71 -2.51 8.03
N ALA A 240 3.96 -1.96 7.07
CA ALA A 240 4.00 -2.31 5.65
C ALA A 240 3.68 -3.79 5.30
N ALA A 241 3.11 -4.59 6.22
CA ALA A 241 2.67 -5.95 5.91
C ALA A 241 1.60 -5.97 4.80
N GLY A 242 0.61 -5.08 4.89
CA GLY A 242 -0.42 -4.89 3.86
C GLY A 242 0.15 -4.37 2.54
N ASP A 243 1.12 -3.44 2.59
CA ASP A 243 1.79 -2.92 1.40
C ASP A 243 2.60 -4.01 0.70
N THR A 244 3.32 -4.85 1.48
CA THR A 244 4.03 -6.02 0.97
C THR A 244 3.08 -7.00 0.31
N PHE A 245 1.97 -7.32 0.97
CA PHE A 245 0.93 -8.20 0.41
C PHE A 245 0.41 -7.64 -0.91
N THR A 246 0.01 -6.37 -0.94
CA THR A 246 -0.50 -5.68 -2.14
C THR A 246 0.48 -5.76 -3.29
N GLY A 247 1.75 -5.41 -3.06
CA GLY A 247 2.77 -5.42 -4.09
C GLY A 247 3.01 -6.81 -4.68
N PHE A 248 3.18 -7.83 -3.85
CA PHE A 248 3.39 -9.20 -4.32
C PHE A 248 2.17 -9.79 -5.01
N PHE A 249 0.95 -9.48 -4.52
CA PHE A 249 -0.27 -9.94 -5.15
C PHE A 249 -0.41 -9.38 -6.57
N PHE A 250 -0.32 -8.05 -6.74
CA PHE A 250 -0.51 -7.43 -8.05
C PHE A 250 0.66 -7.66 -9.00
N ALA A 251 1.89 -7.84 -8.53
CA ALA A 251 3.00 -8.29 -9.36
C ALA A 251 2.72 -9.69 -9.96
N ALA A 252 2.21 -10.63 -9.16
CA ALA A 252 1.81 -11.94 -9.64
C ALA A 252 0.65 -11.86 -10.65
N MET A 253 -0.41 -11.08 -10.35
CA MET A 253 -1.52 -10.88 -11.27
C MET A 253 -1.06 -10.26 -12.59
N ALA A 254 -0.18 -9.27 -12.56
CA ALA A 254 0.39 -8.64 -13.75
C ALA A 254 1.24 -9.60 -14.60
N SER A 255 1.82 -10.63 -13.99
CA SER A 255 2.55 -11.69 -14.69
C SER A 255 1.64 -12.80 -15.24
N GLY A 256 0.32 -12.74 -14.98
CA GLY A 256 -0.67 -13.72 -15.45
C GLY A 256 -0.89 -14.90 -14.50
N ALA A 257 -0.49 -14.79 -13.24
CA ALA A 257 -0.75 -15.80 -12.23
C ALA A 257 -2.25 -15.96 -11.92
N THR A 258 -2.63 -17.10 -11.39
CA THR A 258 -3.98 -17.30 -10.85
C THR A 258 -4.15 -16.53 -9.52
N PRO A 259 -5.38 -16.17 -9.11
CA PRO A 259 -5.62 -15.59 -7.79
C PRO A 259 -5.09 -16.46 -6.65
N GLU A 260 -5.15 -17.79 -6.77
CA GLU A 260 -4.61 -18.74 -5.81
C GLU A 260 -3.10 -18.57 -5.62
N ASP A 261 -2.36 -18.56 -6.73
CA ASP A 261 -0.89 -18.41 -6.72
C ASP A 261 -0.49 -17.02 -6.22
N ALA A 262 -1.23 -15.98 -6.62
CA ALA A 262 -1.00 -14.61 -6.19
C ALA A 262 -1.23 -14.45 -4.67
N LEU A 263 -2.32 -15.02 -4.12
CA LEU A 263 -2.58 -15.02 -2.68
C LEU A 263 -1.48 -15.77 -1.90
N LEU A 264 -1.06 -16.93 -2.39
CA LEU A 264 0.00 -17.71 -1.76
C LEU A 264 1.32 -16.93 -1.72
N LEU A 265 1.71 -16.31 -2.85
CA LEU A 265 2.94 -15.53 -2.96
C LEU A 265 2.91 -14.31 -2.03
N ALA A 266 1.80 -13.56 -2.06
CA ALA A 266 1.60 -12.36 -1.24
C ALA A 266 1.60 -12.69 0.26
N THR A 267 0.92 -13.77 0.67
CA THR A 267 0.89 -14.21 2.06
C THR A 267 2.28 -14.63 2.55
N LYS A 268 3.06 -15.34 1.74
CA LYS A 268 4.46 -15.68 2.07
C LYS A 268 5.32 -14.43 2.22
N ALA A 269 5.24 -13.49 1.29
CA ALA A 269 6.01 -12.26 1.32
C ALA A 269 5.69 -11.44 2.58
N SER A 270 4.41 -11.24 2.86
CA SER A 270 3.94 -10.53 4.06
C SER A 270 4.38 -11.24 5.35
N SER A 271 4.34 -12.58 5.40
CA SER A 271 4.82 -13.33 6.56
C SER A 271 6.32 -13.15 6.83
N ILE A 272 7.13 -12.97 5.78
CA ILE A 272 8.55 -12.67 5.93
C ILE A 272 8.74 -11.23 6.40
N SER A 273 8.04 -10.26 5.82
CA SER A 273 8.20 -8.84 6.17
C SER A 273 7.92 -8.61 7.66
N VAL A 274 6.88 -9.19 8.22
CA VAL A 274 6.54 -8.99 9.65
C VAL A 274 7.55 -9.56 10.63
N THR A 275 8.50 -10.38 10.19
CA THR A 275 9.61 -10.89 11.03
C THR A 275 10.80 -9.94 11.10
N ARG A 276 10.75 -8.81 10.40
CA ARG A 276 11.84 -7.82 10.26
C ARG A 276 11.37 -6.45 10.71
N PRO A 277 12.23 -5.63 11.32
CA PRO A 277 11.86 -4.27 11.68
C PRO A 277 11.79 -3.34 10.47
N GLY A 278 10.93 -2.32 10.56
CA GLY A 278 10.82 -1.24 9.59
C GLY A 278 9.81 -1.51 8.46
N ALA A 279 9.46 -0.45 7.72
CA ALA A 279 8.49 -0.48 6.63
C ALA A 279 9.10 -1.05 5.32
N ALA A 280 9.47 -0.18 4.37
CA ALA A 280 10.02 -0.60 3.07
C ALA A 280 11.29 -1.47 3.17
N ALA A 281 12.10 -1.31 4.25
CA ALA A 281 13.30 -2.09 4.48
C ALA A 281 13.00 -3.56 4.82
N SER A 282 11.83 -3.86 5.42
CA SER A 282 11.43 -5.23 5.79
C SER A 282 10.97 -6.07 4.60
N ILE A 283 10.59 -5.44 3.49
CA ILE A 283 10.01 -6.11 2.31
C ILE A 283 11.01 -7.08 1.70
N PRO A 284 10.68 -8.38 1.56
CA PRO A 284 11.58 -9.37 0.97
C PRO A 284 11.69 -9.21 -0.54
N THR A 285 12.72 -9.80 -1.13
CA THR A 285 12.83 -10.00 -2.58
C THR A 285 12.05 -11.25 -3.01
N LEU A 286 11.69 -11.35 -4.29
CA LEU A 286 11.04 -12.53 -4.86
C LEU A 286 11.87 -13.81 -4.61
N ALA A 287 13.20 -13.71 -4.74
CA ALA A 287 14.09 -14.83 -4.50
C ALA A 287 14.07 -15.32 -3.03
N GLU A 288 13.91 -14.42 -2.06
CA GLU A 288 13.75 -14.80 -0.65
C GLU A 288 12.41 -15.52 -0.42
N VAL A 289 11.32 -15.01 -1.02
CA VAL A 289 9.98 -15.62 -0.92
C VAL A 289 9.96 -17.00 -1.56
N GLN A 290 10.60 -17.19 -2.72
CA GLN A 290 10.67 -18.48 -3.43
C GLN A 290 11.52 -19.51 -2.69
N ARG A 291 12.62 -19.13 -2.06
CA ARG A 291 13.47 -20.04 -1.27
C ARG A 291 12.77 -20.58 -0.03
N GLY A 292 11.70 -19.93 0.41
CA GLY A 292 10.79 -20.45 1.43
C GLY A 292 11.43 -20.72 2.78
N GLN A 293 11.55 -19.71 3.63
CA GLN A 293 11.79 -19.89 5.07
C GLN A 293 10.52 -19.63 5.90
N ALA A 294 9.37 -19.90 5.35
CA ALA A 294 8.17 -20.11 6.14
C ALA A 294 7.85 -21.59 6.05
N GLY A 295 8.37 -22.36 6.97
CA GLY A 295 7.98 -23.78 7.10
C GLY A 295 6.47 -23.86 7.29
N PRO A 296 5.80 -24.89 6.72
CA PRO A 296 4.38 -25.13 6.97
C PRO A 296 4.17 -25.26 8.47
N ALA A 297 3.10 -24.65 8.98
CA ALA A 297 2.64 -24.88 10.33
C ALA A 297 2.46 -26.38 10.51
N ALA A 298 3.21 -26.99 11.42
CA ALA A 298 2.96 -28.36 11.83
C ALA A 298 1.51 -28.42 12.31
N THR A 299 0.69 -29.15 11.59
CA THR A 299 -0.65 -29.56 12.02
C THR A 299 -0.47 -30.44 13.26
N CYS A 300 -0.91 -29.93 14.42
CA CYS A 300 -1.29 -30.77 15.55
C CYS A 300 -2.78 -30.96 15.56
#